data_6d7891acdce51c5a04c1fab1c45671f1
#
_entry.id   6d7891acdce51c5a04c1fab1c45671f1
#
_cell.length_a   1.000
_cell.length_b   1.000
_cell.length_c   1.000
_cell.angle_alpha   90.00
_cell.angle_beta   90.00
_cell.angle_gamma   90.00
#
_symmetry.space_group_name_H-M   'P 1'
#
loop_
_entity.id
_entity.type
_entity.pdbx_description
1 polymer ?
#
loop_
_entity_poly.entity_id
_entity_poly.type
_entity_poly.pdbx_seq_one_letter_code
_entity_poly.pdbx_strand_id
1 'polypeptide(L)'
;MGSFGVRSLVHLTSFGPQFADLLNYPPLSVYSNGKALPVRQFLRENPERYAPHFILQFHKGAALKFQDQSYTAPVANKIILSWDVLNSELPLDHGYFEYAKKNHATALLISGVSGIQQEENLDAKLKEIARLLEGFSQETMVYCECGPFFLKDGYGKYFKELGGKSDIIACSDEELFEINGVSHSSFGGNPYMLMDLLDKFFHTYHPRRGVVIHSRDVSMYYGNPLPEGRDVKSALAMGNMVASAKARYSDYGTREMVFSIADQPDSTVGLQRIKTLEKGGVIAVPTKPVEHPACTIGLGDSFTAGFLSCV
;
A
#
# COMPACT_ATOMS: atom_id res chain seq x y z
N MET A 1 -11.43 2.50 -2.82
CA MET A 1 -11.88 3.92 -2.79
C MET A 1 -13.13 4.14 -3.65
N GLY A 2 -13.13 3.82 -4.94
CA GLY A 2 -14.30 4.05 -5.83
C GLY A 2 -15.60 3.43 -5.34
N SER A 3 -15.59 2.19 -4.83
CA SER A 3 -16.75 1.50 -4.26
C SER A 3 -17.33 2.18 -3.00
N PHE A 4 -16.54 3.00 -2.31
CA PHE A 4 -16.97 3.80 -1.15
C PHE A 4 -17.43 5.22 -1.51
N GLY A 5 -17.44 5.58 -2.79
CA GLY A 5 -17.85 6.90 -3.24
C GLY A 5 -16.77 7.99 -3.07
N VAL A 6 -15.53 7.60 -2.75
CA VAL A 6 -14.41 8.53 -2.60
C VAL A 6 -13.96 9.01 -3.98
N ARG A 7 -14.02 10.33 -4.19
CA ARG A 7 -13.48 10.92 -5.43
C ARG A 7 -11.98 10.68 -5.52
N SER A 8 -11.57 10.05 -6.62
CA SER A 8 -10.18 9.67 -6.83
C SER A 8 -9.75 10.02 -8.24
N LEU A 9 -8.58 10.64 -8.36
CA LEU A 9 -7.92 10.87 -9.63
C LEU A 9 -6.68 9.98 -9.69
N VAL A 10 -6.55 9.21 -10.75
CA VAL A 10 -5.41 8.32 -10.95
C VAL A 10 -4.61 8.71 -12.19
N HIS A 11 -3.32 8.50 -12.15
CA HIS A 11 -2.44 8.49 -13.30
C HIS A 11 -2.15 7.03 -13.66
N LEU A 12 -2.51 6.60 -14.87
CA LEU A 12 -2.33 5.24 -15.34
C LEU A 12 -1.19 5.17 -16.36
N THR A 13 -0.20 4.34 -16.08
CA THR A 13 0.91 4.04 -17.01
C THR A 13 0.64 2.80 -17.85
N SER A 14 -0.12 1.84 -17.32
CA SER A 14 -0.55 0.62 -18.00
C SER A 14 -2.08 0.55 -17.96
N PHE A 15 -2.71 0.31 -19.10
CA PHE A 15 -4.17 0.26 -19.21
C PHE A 15 -4.62 -0.47 -20.47
N GLY A 16 -5.85 -1.01 -20.41
CA GLY A 16 -6.52 -1.70 -21.51
C GLY A 16 -8.00 -1.88 -21.23
N PRO A 17 -8.78 -2.52 -22.13
CA PRO A 17 -10.24 -2.65 -22.01
C PRO A 17 -10.69 -3.30 -20.70
N GLN A 18 -9.93 -4.26 -20.18
CA GLN A 18 -10.26 -4.93 -18.92
C GLN A 18 -10.29 -3.95 -17.72
N PHE A 19 -9.50 -2.87 -17.76
CA PHE A 19 -9.53 -1.84 -16.72
C PHE A 19 -10.85 -1.05 -16.72
N ALA A 20 -11.55 -1.00 -17.86
CA ALA A 20 -12.82 -0.29 -17.94
C ALA A 20 -13.87 -0.85 -16.99
N ASP A 21 -13.89 -2.17 -16.81
CA ASP A 21 -14.85 -2.82 -15.93
C ASP A 21 -14.39 -2.79 -14.46
N LEU A 22 -13.10 -2.96 -14.23
CA LEU A 22 -12.50 -2.94 -12.89
C LEU A 22 -12.52 -1.55 -12.24
N LEU A 23 -12.34 -0.50 -13.03
CA LEU A 23 -12.23 0.89 -12.56
C LEU A 23 -13.49 1.73 -12.84
N ASN A 24 -14.59 1.13 -13.29
CA ASN A 24 -15.80 1.85 -13.68
C ASN A 24 -16.66 2.27 -12.47
N TYR A 25 -16.07 3.08 -11.62
CA TYR A 25 -16.77 3.71 -10.49
C TYR A 25 -16.99 5.20 -10.79
N PRO A 26 -18.22 5.75 -10.63
CA PRO A 26 -18.50 7.16 -10.94
C PRO A 26 -17.55 8.18 -10.32
N PRO A 27 -17.08 7.99 -9.05
CA PRO A 27 -16.15 8.94 -8.43
C PRO A 27 -14.70 8.78 -8.87
N LEU A 28 -14.35 7.77 -9.69
CA LEU A 28 -13.00 7.54 -10.18
C LEU A 28 -12.81 8.22 -11.54
N SER A 29 -11.74 8.98 -11.66
CA SER A 29 -11.31 9.62 -12.89
C SER A 29 -9.83 9.32 -13.19
N VAL A 30 -9.48 9.35 -14.47
CA VAL A 30 -8.09 9.22 -14.94
C VAL A 30 -7.62 10.58 -15.44
N TYR A 31 -6.42 10.97 -15.02
CA TYR A 31 -5.79 12.19 -15.55
C TYR A 31 -5.32 11.97 -16.99
N SER A 32 -5.63 12.94 -17.86
CA SER A 32 -5.13 12.97 -19.24
C SER A 32 -5.06 14.43 -19.74
N ASN A 33 -3.87 14.89 -20.11
CA ASN A 33 -3.66 16.18 -20.77
C ASN A 33 -4.40 17.37 -20.10
N GLY A 34 -4.23 17.52 -18.79
CA GLY A 34 -4.83 18.63 -18.01
C GLY A 34 -6.30 18.43 -17.63
N LYS A 35 -6.87 17.24 -17.83
CA LYS A 35 -8.27 16.94 -17.54
C LYS A 35 -8.42 15.67 -16.72
N ALA A 36 -9.48 15.61 -15.89
CA ALA A 36 -9.96 14.38 -15.27
C ALA A 36 -11.04 13.78 -16.16
N LEU A 37 -10.78 12.61 -16.72
CA LEU A 37 -11.70 11.90 -17.61
C LEU A 37 -12.32 10.69 -16.92
N PRO A 38 -13.60 10.38 -17.16
CA PRO A 38 -14.16 9.07 -16.81
C PRO A 38 -13.32 7.95 -17.43
N VAL A 39 -13.14 6.83 -16.72
CA VAL A 39 -12.26 5.72 -17.15
C VAL A 39 -12.58 5.25 -18.58
N ARG A 40 -13.87 5.04 -18.91
CA ARG A 40 -14.27 4.60 -20.25
C ARG A 40 -13.95 5.61 -21.34
N GLN A 41 -14.00 6.91 -21.04
CA GLN A 41 -13.63 7.95 -21.99
C GLN A 41 -12.12 7.95 -22.22
N PHE A 42 -11.32 7.90 -21.13
CA PHE A 42 -9.88 7.80 -21.22
C PHE A 42 -9.43 6.62 -22.08
N LEU A 43 -10.00 5.44 -21.90
CA LEU A 43 -9.65 4.24 -22.66
C LEU A 43 -10.00 4.34 -24.15
N ARG A 44 -11.04 5.08 -24.51
CA ARG A 44 -11.37 5.33 -25.93
C ARG A 44 -10.42 6.31 -26.60
N GLU A 45 -9.89 7.27 -25.85
CA GLU A 45 -9.03 8.33 -26.36
C GLU A 45 -7.53 7.96 -26.38
N ASN A 46 -7.17 6.86 -25.69
CA ASN A 46 -5.77 6.45 -25.55
C ASN A 46 -5.57 5.01 -26.06
N PRO A 47 -4.47 4.74 -26.80
CA PRO A 47 -4.14 3.38 -27.23
C PRO A 47 -3.79 2.52 -26.03
N GLU A 48 -4.08 1.22 -26.14
CA GLU A 48 -3.76 0.25 -25.10
C GLU A 48 -2.26 0.19 -24.82
N ARG A 49 -1.91 0.09 -23.52
CA ARG A 49 -0.55 -0.13 -23.03
C ARG A 49 -0.59 -1.20 -21.97
N TYR A 50 -0.05 -2.37 -22.26
CA TYR A 50 -0.01 -3.48 -21.34
C TYR A 50 1.37 -3.75 -20.78
N ALA A 51 1.38 -4.03 -19.48
CA ALA A 51 2.49 -4.64 -18.78
C ALA A 51 1.94 -5.84 -18.01
N PRO A 52 1.80 -7.03 -18.66
CA PRO A 52 1.16 -8.18 -18.04
C PRO A 52 2.04 -8.76 -16.93
N HIS A 53 1.41 -9.07 -15.81
CA HIS A 53 2.01 -9.84 -14.73
C HIS A 53 1.34 -11.21 -14.67
N PHE A 54 2.13 -12.28 -14.65
CA PHE A 54 1.66 -13.63 -14.43
C PHE A 54 1.81 -13.98 -12.95
N ILE A 55 0.70 -14.28 -12.29
CA ILE A 55 0.68 -14.51 -10.86
C ILE A 55 0.28 -15.96 -10.60
N LEU A 56 1.21 -16.74 -10.05
CA LEU A 56 0.99 -18.12 -9.64
C LEU A 56 0.73 -18.11 -8.13
N GLN A 57 -0.53 -18.21 -7.73
CA GLN A 57 -0.90 -18.36 -6.32
C GLN A 57 -0.99 -19.81 -5.91
N PHE A 58 -0.57 -20.13 -4.70
CA PHE A 58 -0.66 -21.46 -4.12
C PHE A 58 -1.07 -21.41 -2.65
N HIS A 59 -1.83 -22.41 -2.23
CA HIS A 59 -2.27 -22.56 -0.84
C HIS A 59 -1.21 -23.28 0.00
N LYS A 60 -1.31 -23.17 1.31
CA LYS A 60 -0.51 -23.97 2.26
C LYS A 60 -0.74 -25.45 1.99
N GLY A 61 0.34 -26.22 1.91
CA GLY A 61 0.30 -27.65 1.61
C GLY A 61 0.28 -27.98 0.11
N ALA A 62 0.25 -26.98 -0.79
CA ALA A 62 0.41 -27.23 -2.23
C ALA A 62 1.74 -27.91 -2.50
N ALA A 63 1.71 -29.02 -3.27
CA ALA A 63 2.89 -29.77 -3.65
C ALA A 63 3.33 -29.40 -5.06
N LEU A 64 4.57 -28.98 -5.22
CA LEU A 64 5.24 -28.78 -6.49
C LEU A 64 6.25 -29.91 -6.70
N LYS A 65 6.14 -30.64 -7.82
CA LYS A 65 7.13 -31.60 -8.22
C LYS A 65 7.96 -31.01 -9.35
N PHE A 66 9.26 -31.03 -9.17
CA PHE A 66 10.21 -30.61 -10.19
C PHE A 66 11.35 -31.64 -10.26
N GLN A 67 11.47 -32.31 -11.40
CA GLN A 67 12.33 -33.45 -11.56
C GLN A 67 12.02 -34.54 -10.49
N ASP A 68 13.01 -35.00 -9.76
CA ASP A 68 12.86 -36.00 -8.68
C ASP A 68 12.63 -35.41 -7.30
N GLN A 69 12.48 -34.08 -7.22
CA GLN A 69 12.26 -33.36 -5.97
C GLN A 69 10.80 -32.95 -5.80
N SER A 70 10.31 -33.05 -4.56
CA SER A 70 8.98 -32.58 -4.19
C SER A 70 9.09 -31.53 -3.12
N TYR A 71 8.45 -30.38 -3.34
CA TYR A 71 8.39 -29.25 -2.43
C TYR A 71 6.96 -29.06 -1.96
N THR A 72 6.78 -28.88 -0.68
CA THR A 72 5.46 -28.57 -0.10
C THR A 72 5.47 -27.14 0.44
N ALA A 73 4.52 -26.33 0.00
CA ALA A 73 4.39 -24.95 0.43
C ALA A 73 4.04 -24.87 1.93
N PRO A 74 4.88 -24.28 2.79
CA PRO A 74 4.64 -24.16 4.22
C PRO A 74 3.55 -23.14 4.56
N VAL A 75 3.29 -22.19 3.67
CA VAL A 75 2.28 -21.13 3.79
C VAL A 75 1.62 -20.87 2.44
N ALA A 76 0.44 -20.26 2.44
CA ALA A 76 -0.14 -19.74 1.22
C ALA A 76 0.71 -18.54 0.73
N ASN A 77 1.08 -18.53 -0.54
CA ASN A 77 1.90 -17.45 -1.12
C ASN A 77 1.71 -17.38 -2.64
N LYS A 78 2.52 -16.57 -3.30
CA LYS A 78 2.49 -16.35 -4.74
C LYS A 78 3.88 -16.21 -5.34
N ILE A 79 4.00 -16.50 -6.62
CA ILE A 79 5.15 -16.15 -7.47
C ILE A 79 4.62 -15.18 -8.52
N ILE A 80 5.29 -14.04 -8.68
CA ILE A 80 4.95 -13.02 -9.67
C ILE A 80 6.03 -13.02 -10.75
N LEU A 81 5.63 -13.32 -11.98
CA LEU A 81 6.47 -13.19 -13.16
C LEU A 81 6.02 -11.95 -13.91
N SER A 82 6.86 -10.93 -13.95
CA SER A 82 6.54 -9.66 -14.59
C SER A 82 7.60 -9.27 -15.63
N TRP A 83 7.12 -8.73 -16.73
CA TRP A 83 7.92 -8.01 -17.71
C TRP A 83 7.33 -6.62 -17.84
N ASP A 84 7.65 -5.75 -16.90
CA ASP A 84 7.02 -4.45 -16.75
C ASP A 84 8.02 -3.30 -16.91
N VAL A 85 8.30 -2.98 -18.18
CA VAL A 85 9.17 -1.86 -18.52
C VAL A 85 8.58 -0.53 -18.06
N LEU A 86 7.25 -0.40 -18.06
CA LEU A 86 6.57 0.84 -17.66
C LEU A 86 6.78 1.15 -16.18
N ASN A 87 6.63 0.14 -15.30
CA ASN A 87 6.92 0.32 -13.87
C ASN A 87 8.43 0.46 -13.61
N SER A 88 9.26 -0.22 -14.39
CA SER A 88 10.72 -0.09 -14.28
C SER A 88 11.21 1.31 -14.66
N GLU A 89 10.57 1.96 -15.62
CA GLU A 89 10.89 3.33 -16.04
C GLU A 89 10.19 4.40 -15.20
N LEU A 90 9.05 4.08 -14.61
CA LEU A 90 8.16 4.93 -13.83
C LEU A 90 7.97 6.33 -14.49
N PRO A 91 7.28 6.41 -15.64
CA PRO A 91 7.02 7.69 -16.28
C PRO A 91 6.11 8.55 -15.39
N LEU A 92 6.59 9.72 -14.99
CA LEU A 92 5.85 10.68 -14.18
C LEU A 92 5.21 11.74 -15.06
N ASP A 93 3.92 11.99 -14.88
CA ASP A 93 3.23 13.10 -15.54
C ASP A 93 3.18 14.31 -14.60
N HIS A 94 4.02 15.30 -14.86
CA HIS A 94 4.07 16.53 -14.07
C HIS A 94 2.74 17.27 -14.06
N GLY A 95 1.99 17.21 -15.15
CA GLY A 95 0.66 17.81 -15.25
C GLY A 95 -0.34 17.20 -14.27
N TYR A 96 -0.21 15.91 -13.94
CA TYR A 96 -1.03 15.27 -12.93
C TYR A 96 -0.83 15.92 -11.56
N PHE A 97 0.41 16.15 -11.14
CA PHE A 97 0.73 16.79 -9.87
C PHE A 97 0.23 18.23 -9.82
N GLU A 98 0.45 19.00 -10.89
CA GLU A 98 -0.07 20.37 -10.97
C GLU A 98 -1.62 20.41 -10.95
N TYR A 99 -2.26 19.46 -11.61
CA TYR A 99 -3.71 19.34 -11.57
C TYR A 99 -4.20 19.01 -10.15
N ALA A 100 -3.53 18.09 -9.44
CA ALA A 100 -3.86 17.73 -8.07
C ALA A 100 -3.70 18.93 -7.10
N LYS A 101 -2.61 19.69 -7.23
CA LYS A 101 -2.39 20.93 -6.47
C LYS A 101 -3.50 21.95 -6.72
N LYS A 102 -3.78 22.24 -7.99
CA LYS A 102 -4.78 23.23 -8.41
C LYS A 102 -6.20 22.87 -7.93
N ASN A 103 -6.51 21.60 -7.84
CA ASN A 103 -7.82 21.11 -7.40
C ASN A 103 -7.86 20.73 -5.91
N HIS A 104 -6.87 21.17 -5.12
CA HIS A 104 -6.82 20.99 -3.66
C HIS A 104 -7.05 19.53 -3.25
N ALA A 105 -6.27 18.61 -3.83
CA ALA A 105 -6.32 17.21 -3.45
C ALA A 105 -6.10 17.07 -1.92
N THR A 106 -7.00 16.39 -1.22
CA THR A 106 -6.93 16.20 0.23
C THR A 106 -5.92 15.13 0.64
N ALA A 107 -5.64 14.20 -0.27
CA ALA A 107 -4.59 13.20 -0.09
C ALA A 107 -3.89 12.90 -1.43
N LEU A 108 -2.61 12.58 -1.36
CA LEU A 108 -1.78 12.13 -2.48
C LEU A 108 -1.09 10.84 -2.08
N LEU A 109 -1.35 9.76 -2.81
CA LEU A 109 -0.67 8.48 -2.65
C LEU A 109 0.52 8.38 -3.62
N ILE A 110 1.69 8.13 -3.08
CA ILE A 110 2.90 7.73 -3.83
C ILE A 110 3.15 6.24 -3.58
N SER A 111 3.10 5.45 -4.64
CA SER A 111 3.26 4.00 -4.59
C SER A 111 3.94 3.50 -5.87
N GLY A 112 4.41 2.24 -5.90
CA GLY A 112 4.95 1.58 -7.08
C GLY A 112 6.41 1.92 -7.42
N VAL A 113 7.08 2.76 -6.65
CA VAL A 113 8.49 3.14 -6.89
C VAL A 113 9.44 1.95 -6.79
N SER A 114 9.08 0.96 -5.97
CA SER A 114 9.87 -0.28 -5.78
C SER A 114 10.00 -1.14 -7.06
N GLY A 115 9.18 -0.89 -8.09
CA GLY A 115 9.27 -1.55 -9.39
C GLY A 115 10.48 -1.14 -10.24
N ILE A 116 11.18 -0.07 -9.88
CA ILE A 116 12.38 0.40 -10.60
C ILE A 116 13.53 -0.57 -10.35
N GLN A 117 14.15 -1.04 -11.45
CA GLN A 117 15.19 -2.08 -11.40
C GLN A 117 16.62 -1.53 -11.64
N GLN A 118 16.76 -0.27 -11.96
CA GLN A 118 18.05 0.39 -12.21
C GLN A 118 18.30 1.48 -11.19
N GLU A 119 19.48 1.45 -10.58
CA GLU A 119 19.82 2.34 -9.45
C GLU A 119 19.81 3.80 -9.83
N GLU A 120 20.41 4.15 -10.98
CA GLU A 120 20.46 5.54 -11.49
C GLU A 120 19.05 6.07 -11.78
N ASN A 121 18.16 5.20 -12.27
CA ASN A 121 16.77 5.57 -12.52
C ASN A 121 16.02 5.77 -11.20
N LEU A 122 16.24 4.91 -10.22
CA LEU A 122 15.64 5.09 -8.88
C LEU A 122 16.04 6.42 -8.26
N ASP A 123 17.33 6.75 -8.25
CA ASP A 123 17.84 8.01 -7.69
C ASP A 123 17.27 9.24 -8.42
N ALA A 124 17.19 9.18 -9.75
CA ALA A 124 16.60 10.24 -10.56
C ALA A 124 15.11 10.43 -10.26
N LYS A 125 14.35 9.33 -10.23
CA LYS A 125 12.90 9.36 -10.00
C LYS A 125 12.54 9.78 -8.58
N LEU A 126 13.29 9.37 -7.57
CA LEU A 126 13.07 9.83 -6.20
C LEU A 126 13.25 11.34 -6.08
N LYS A 127 14.31 11.89 -6.67
CA LYS A 127 14.51 13.35 -6.71
C LYS A 127 13.43 14.08 -7.51
N GLU A 128 12.96 13.48 -8.59
CA GLU A 128 11.87 14.03 -9.40
C GLU A 128 10.57 14.07 -8.59
N ILE A 129 10.19 12.97 -7.93
CA ILE A 129 9.02 12.90 -7.04
C ILE A 129 9.15 13.93 -5.91
N ALA A 130 10.32 13.98 -5.26
CA ALA A 130 10.57 14.92 -4.17
C ALA A 130 10.31 16.38 -4.57
N ARG A 131 10.70 16.79 -5.79
CA ARG A 131 10.40 18.13 -6.33
C ARG A 131 8.92 18.30 -6.66
N LEU A 132 8.26 17.27 -7.21
CA LEU A 132 6.84 17.30 -7.52
C LEU A 132 5.97 17.42 -6.27
N LEU A 133 6.45 16.94 -5.12
CA LEU A 133 5.78 17.10 -3.83
C LEU A 133 5.88 18.52 -3.27
N GLU A 134 6.80 19.33 -3.77
CA GLU A 134 6.91 20.73 -3.38
C GLU A 134 5.68 21.52 -3.86
N GLY A 135 5.20 22.43 -3.01
CA GLY A 135 4.05 23.27 -3.33
C GLY A 135 2.67 22.64 -3.12
N PHE A 136 2.58 21.40 -2.64
CA PHE A 136 1.30 20.93 -2.09
C PHE A 136 0.96 21.67 -0.80
N SER A 137 -0.33 21.92 -0.60
CA SER A 137 -0.84 22.49 0.65
C SER A 137 -0.50 21.61 1.85
N GLN A 138 -0.31 22.21 3.02
CA GLN A 138 -0.18 21.45 4.27
C GLN A 138 -1.47 20.68 4.64
N GLU A 139 -2.59 20.99 4.01
CA GLU A 139 -3.84 20.26 4.14
C GLU A 139 -3.87 18.99 3.30
N THR A 140 -3.02 18.89 2.26
CA THR A 140 -2.86 17.68 1.45
C THR A 140 -2.03 16.67 2.21
N MET A 141 -2.60 15.54 2.57
CA MET A 141 -1.86 14.44 3.18
C MET A 141 -1.07 13.67 2.14
N VAL A 142 0.24 13.75 2.20
CA VAL A 142 1.14 12.94 1.35
C VAL A 142 1.41 11.61 2.05
N TYR A 143 0.92 10.53 1.44
CA TYR A 143 1.08 9.17 1.92
C TYR A 143 2.00 8.40 0.99
N CYS A 144 3.13 7.93 1.50
CA CYS A 144 4.10 7.14 0.76
C CYS A 144 4.00 5.67 1.17
N GLU A 145 3.48 4.84 0.28
CA GLU A 145 3.42 3.38 0.44
C GLU A 145 4.67 2.75 -0.12
N CYS A 146 5.28 1.89 0.66
CA CYS A 146 6.42 1.09 0.25
C CYS A 146 5.96 -0.22 -0.39
N GLY A 147 6.86 -0.86 -1.11
CA GLY A 147 6.75 -2.23 -1.61
C GLY A 147 8.13 -2.85 -1.66
N PRO A 148 8.23 -4.16 -1.92
CA PRO A 148 9.51 -4.86 -1.92
C PRO A 148 10.43 -4.33 -3.04
N PHE A 149 11.60 -3.82 -2.66
CA PHE A 149 12.60 -3.34 -3.61
C PHE A 149 13.44 -4.48 -4.15
N PHE A 150 13.69 -4.48 -5.47
CA PHE A 150 14.67 -5.38 -6.11
C PHE A 150 16.11 -4.89 -5.91
N LEU A 151 16.29 -3.57 -5.74
CA LEU A 151 17.59 -2.95 -5.57
C LEU A 151 18.05 -3.01 -4.12
N LYS A 152 19.32 -3.39 -3.93
CA LYS A 152 19.97 -3.26 -2.62
C LYS A 152 19.91 -1.79 -2.19
N ASP A 153 19.63 -1.55 -0.92
CA ASP A 153 19.46 -0.21 -0.34
C ASP A 153 18.28 0.62 -0.90
N GLY A 154 17.40 0.03 -1.72
CA GLY A 154 16.23 0.71 -2.30
C GLY A 154 15.32 1.33 -1.24
N TYR A 155 15.07 0.63 -0.16
CA TYR A 155 14.32 1.16 1.00
C TYR A 155 14.97 2.40 1.60
N GLY A 156 16.28 2.33 1.87
CA GLY A 156 17.03 3.44 2.46
C GLY A 156 16.98 4.68 1.59
N LYS A 157 17.16 4.53 0.28
CA LYS A 157 17.07 5.63 -0.69
C LYS A 157 15.66 6.22 -0.72
N TYR A 158 14.63 5.37 -0.81
CA TYR A 158 13.23 5.78 -0.87
C TYR A 158 12.83 6.62 0.34
N PHE A 159 13.02 6.10 1.54
CA PHE A 159 12.61 6.80 2.75
C PHE A 159 13.50 8.00 3.10
N LYS A 160 14.81 7.95 2.76
CA LYS A 160 15.69 9.10 2.93
C LYS A 160 15.27 10.30 2.06
N GLU A 161 14.84 10.05 0.82
CA GLU A 161 14.46 11.12 -0.09
C GLU A 161 13.03 11.63 0.15
N LEU A 162 12.08 10.71 0.44
CA LEU A 162 10.66 11.03 0.53
C LEU A 162 10.12 11.12 1.96
N GLY A 163 10.78 10.54 2.96
CA GLY A 163 10.28 10.48 4.32
C GLY A 163 9.90 11.84 4.87
N GLY A 164 10.85 12.77 4.93
CA GLY A 164 10.62 14.13 5.44
C GLY A 164 9.68 14.99 4.58
N LYS A 165 9.33 14.54 3.37
CA LYS A 165 8.37 15.22 2.46
C LYS A 165 6.96 14.61 2.56
N SER A 166 6.83 13.50 3.25
CA SER A 166 5.57 12.77 3.44
C SER A 166 4.95 13.09 4.80
N ASP A 167 3.64 13.04 4.87
CA ASP A 167 2.94 13.06 6.17
C ASP A 167 2.99 11.68 6.80
N ILE A 168 2.74 10.66 6.00
CA ILE A 168 2.76 9.27 6.42
C ILE A 168 3.68 8.48 5.50
N ILE A 169 4.54 7.65 6.08
CA ILE A 169 5.23 6.57 5.40
C ILE A 169 4.64 5.25 5.87
N ALA A 170 4.42 4.33 4.94
CA ALA A 170 3.76 3.07 5.23
C ALA A 170 4.49 1.89 4.60
N CYS A 171 4.47 0.76 5.30
CA CYS A 171 4.99 -0.52 4.82
C CYS A 171 4.35 -1.69 5.56
N SER A 172 4.61 -2.91 5.09
CA SER A 172 4.29 -4.12 5.84
C SER A 172 5.28 -4.36 6.99
N ASP A 173 4.92 -5.22 7.93
CA ASP A 173 5.84 -5.66 8.99
C ASP A 173 7.04 -6.43 8.41
N GLU A 174 6.87 -7.19 7.35
CA GLU A 174 7.95 -7.88 6.64
C GLU A 174 8.97 -6.89 6.09
N GLU A 175 8.52 -5.81 5.45
CA GLU A 175 9.38 -4.73 4.95
C GLU A 175 10.06 -3.97 6.09
N LEU A 176 9.35 -3.67 7.18
CA LEU A 176 9.94 -3.04 8.36
C LEU A 176 11.07 -3.89 8.94
N PHE A 177 10.90 -5.22 8.99
CA PHE A 177 11.94 -6.14 9.47
C PHE A 177 13.13 -6.17 8.50
N GLU A 178 12.89 -6.25 7.20
CA GLU A 178 13.94 -6.22 6.18
C GLU A 178 14.77 -4.94 6.25
N ILE A 179 14.14 -3.77 6.33
CA ILE A 179 14.79 -2.46 6.46
C ILE A 179 15.72 -2.41 7.69
N ASN A 180 15.33 -3.09 8.77
CA ASN A 180 16.10 -3.10 10.01
C ASN A 180 17.03 -4.31 10.16
N GLY A 181 17.12 -5.20 9.18
CA GLY A 181 17.94 -6.41 9.25
C GLY A 181 17.46 -7.42 10.31
N VAL A 182 16.17 -7.42 10.64
CA VAL A 182 15.55 -8.30 11.63
C VAL A 182 14.90 -9.48 10.92
N SER A 183 15.17 -10.71 11.39
CA SER A 183 14.46 -11.88 10.85
C SER A 183 13.14 -12.12 11.61
N HIS A 184 12.16 -12.74 10.92
CA HIS A 184 10.91 -13.16 11.55
C HIS A 184 11.12 -14.07 12.77
N SER A 185 12.13 -14.92 12.72
CA SER A 185 12.49 -15.81 13.84
C SER A 185 13.03 -15.05 15.04
N SER A 186 13.82 -14.00 14.82
CA SER A 186 14.36 -13.16 15.91
C SER A 186 13.29 -12.24 16.49
N PHE A 187 12.29 -11.82 15.70
CA PHE A 187 11.15 -11.07 16.21
C PHE A 187 10.32 -11.88 17.22
N GLY A 188 10.03 -13.16 16.92
CA GLY A 188 9.33 -14.06 17.85
C GLY A 188 7.97 -13.55 18.38
N GLY A 189 7.39 -12.55 17.73
CA GLY A 189 6.13 -11.93 18.18
C GLY A 189 6.29 -10.87 19.29
N ASN A 190 7.50 -10.44 19.62
CA ASN A 190 7.79 -9.50 20.70
C ASN A 190 7.29 -8.06 20.41
N PRO A 191 6.25 -7.55 21.09
CA PRO A 191 5.71 -6.22 20.85
C PRO A 191 6.67 -5.08 21.23
N TYR A 192 7.58 -5.30 22.16
CA TYR A 192 8.59 -4.28 22.54
C TYR A 192 9.58 -4.06 21.42
N MET A 193 10.05 -5.14 20.78
CA MET A 193 10.92 -5.01 19.60
C MET A 193 10.20 -4.25 18.48
N LEU A 194 8.92 -4.50 18.28
CA LEU A 194 8.13 -3.78 17.26
C LEU A 194 8.04 -2.28 17.56
N MET A 195 7.85 -1.91 18.84
CA MET A 195 7.87 -0.50 19.27
C MET A 195 9.23 0.16 19.01
N ASP A 196 10.33 -0.51 19.35
CA ASP A 196 11.69 -0.01 19.12
C ASP A 196 11.96 0.19 17.60
N LEU A 197 11.47 -0.72 16.76
CA LEU A 197 11.59 -0.60 15.31
C LEU A 197 10.76 0.57 14.74
N LEU A 198 9.54 0.76 15.25
CA LEU A 198 8.68 1.89 14.87
C LEU A 198 9.30 3.23 15.25
N ASP A 199 9.78 3.35 16.48
CA ASP A 199 10.43 4.55 17.00
C ASP A 199 11.69 4.87 16.18
N LYS A 200 12.56 3.89 15.97
CA LYS A 200 13.75 4.02 15.12
C LYS A 200 13.40 4.45 13.71
N PHE A 201 12.38 3.82 13.10
CA PHE A 201 11.95 4.10 11.73
C PHE A 201 11.42 5.54 11.61
N PHE A 202 10.57 5.97 12.53
CA PHE A 202 10.04 7.33 12.59
C PHE A 202 11.16 8.37 12.73
N HIS A 203 12.10 8.15 13.66
CA HIS A 203 13.20 9.07 13.94
C HIS A 203 14.33 9.03 12.90
N THR A 204 14.41 7.98 12.08
CA THR A 204 15.39 7.89 10.99
C THR A 204 14.93 8.63 9.75
N TYR A 205 13.64 8.50 9.41
CA TYR A 205 13.12 9.02 8.14
C TYR A 205 12.25 10.28 8.27
N HIS A 206 11.93 10.68 9.50
CA HIS A 206 11.28 11.95 9.86
C HIS A 206 10.01 12.28 9.06
N PRO A 207 9.03 11.37 8.91
CA PRO A 207 7.76 11.75 8.30
C PRO A 207 7.10 12.86 9.12
N ARG A 208 6.40 13.77 8.48
CA ARG A 208 5.79 14.93 9.16
C ARG A 208 4.75 14.54 10.22
N ARG A 209 4.09 13.39 10.03
CA ARG A 209 3.04 12.91 10.95
C ARG A 209 3.39 11.56 11.55
N GLY A 210 3.56 10.53 10.77
CA GLY A 210 3.81 9.21 11.35
C GLY A 210 4.08 8.10 10.37
N VAL A 211 4.13 6.91 10.97
CA VAL A 211 4.38 5.64 10.30
C VAL A 211 3.14 4.77 10.41
N VAL A 212 2.72 4.16 9.33
CA VAL A 212 1.67 3.13 9.30
C VAL A 212 2.33 1.79 8.98
N ILE A 213 2.07 0.79 9.81
CA ILE A 213 2.48 -0.59 9.55
C ILE A 213 1.24 -1.47 9.48
N HIS A 214 1.14 -2.23 8.40
CA HIS A 214 0.10 -3.25 8.25
C HIS A 214 0.71 -4.65 8.30
N SER A 215 0.08 -5.53 9.02
CA SER A 215 0.48 -6.93 9.14
C SER A 215 -0.72 -7.86 9.16
N ARG A 216 -0.44 -9.16 9.23
CA ARG A 216 -1.49 -10.17 9.31
C ARG A 216 -2.36 -10.05 10.57
N ASP A 217 -1.78 -9.65 11.70
CA ASP A 217 -2.45 -9.73 13.00
C ASP A 217 -2.86 -8.38 13.57
N VAL A 218 -2.12 -7.31 13.24
CA VAL A 218 -2.33 -5.97 13.79
C VAL A 218 -1.88 -4.92 12.80
N SER A 219 -2.64 -3.85 12.64
CA SER A 219 -2.19 -2.63 11.98
C SER A 219 -1.92 -1.54 13.01
N MET A 220 -0.94 -0.69 12.73
CA MET A 220 -0.38 0.23 13.71
C MET A 220 -0.11 1.60 13.09
N TYR A 221 -0.23 2.61 13.91
CA TYR A 221 0.25 3.96 13.65
C TYR A 221 1.12 4.43 14.81
N TYR A 222 2.27 4.99 14.49
CA TYR A 222 3.17 5.62 15.44
C TYR A 222 3.59 7.00 14.93
N GLY A 223 3.44 8.02 15.78
CA GLY A 223 3.83 9.40 15.43
C GLY A 223 2.92 10.45 16.04
N ASN A 224 2.90 11.62 15.40
CA ASN A 224 2.12 12.78 15.81
C ASN A 224 0.63 12.64 15.42
N PRO A 225 -0.30 13.27 16.13
CA PRO A 225 -1.71 13.26 15.73
C PRO A 225 -1.92 13.74 14.29
N LEU A 226 -2.88 13.12 13.61
CA LEU A 226 -3.35 13.62 12.31
C LEU A 226 -4.13 14.94 12.50
N PRO A 227 -4.33 15.73 11.44
CA PRO A 227 -5.15 16.92 11.48
C PRO A 227 -6.55 16.65 12.04
N GLU A 228 -7.17 17.67 12.62
CA GLU A 228 -8.52 17.59 13.18
C GLU A 228 -9.52 17.00 12.17
N GLY A 229 -10.42 16.16 12.66
CA GLY A 229 -11.41 15.44 11.84
C GLY A 229 -10.92 14.14 11.19
N ARG A 230 -9.63 13.79 11.34
CA ARG A 230 -9.05 12.54 10.82
C ARG A 230 -8.78 11.57 11.96
N ASP A 231 -9.53 10.45 11.99
CA ASP A 231 -9.36 9.42 13.01
C ASP A 231 -8.52 8.24 12.51
N VAL A 232 -7.28 8.17 13.02
CA VAL A 232 -6.33 7.10 12.69
C VAL A 232 -6.88 5.72 13.02
N LYS A 233 -7.56 5.57 14.15
CA LYS A 233 -8.06 4.25 14.60
C LYS A 233 -9.12 3.71 13.64
N SER A 234 -10.04 4.55 13.23
CA SER A 234 -11.04 4.22 12.20
C SER A 234 -10.40 3.94 10.84
N ALA A 235 -9.37 4.70 10.46
CA ALA A 235 -8.66 4.49 9.20
C ALA A 235 -7.92 3.14 9.18
N LEU A 236 -7.21 2.78 10.27
CA LEU A 236 -6.59 1.47 10.41
C LEU A 236 -7.62 0.33 10.36
N ALA A 237 -8.76 0.49 11.05
CA ALA A 237 -9.83 -0.50 11.05
C ALA A 237 -10.42 -0.70 9.63
N MET A 238 -10.67 0.38 8.90
CA MET A 238 -11.15 0.30 7.52
C MET A 238 -10.12 -0.35 6.60
N GLY A 239 -8.83 0.00 6.75
CA GLY A 239 -7.74 -0.66 6.04
C GLY A 239 -7.74 -2.17 6.25
N ASN A 240 -7.84 -2.61 7.51
CA ASN A 240 -7.93 -4.03 7.88
C ASN A 240 -9.15 -4.71 7.24
N MET A 241 -10.32 -4.10 7.27
CA MET A 241 -11.54 -4.67 6.70
C MET A 241 -11.43 -4.82 5.17
N VAL A 242 -10.90 -3.82 4.48
CA VAL A 242 -10.74 -3.86 3.01
C VAL A 242 -9.71 -4.93 2.61
N ALA A 243 -8.59 -5.02 3.31
CA ALA A 243 -7.58 -6.05 3.07
C ALA A 243 -8.12 -7.47 3.35
N SER A 244 -8.86 -7.66 4.43
CA SER A 244 -9.49 -8.96 4.77
C SER A 244 -10.59 -9.34 3.78
N ALA A 245 -11.38 -8.38 3.30
CA ALA A 245 -12.36 -8.63 2.24
C ALA A 245 -11.67 -9.08 0.94
N LYS A 246 -10.58 -8.41 0.54
CA LYS A 246 -9.77 -8.82 -0.60
C LYS A 246 -9.21 -10.24 -0.43
N ALA A 247 -8.67 -10.54 0.74
CA ALA A 247 -8.14 -11.87 1.04
C ALA A 247 -9.23 -12.96 0.94
N ARG A 248 -10.45 -12.66 1.41
CA ARG A 248 -11.54 -13.63 1.47
C ARG A 248 -12.23 -13.86 0.13
N TYR A 249 -12.50 -12.78 -0.60
CA TYR A 249 -13.34 -12.82 -1.80
C TYR A 249 -12.55 -12.78 -3.11
N SER A 250 -11.25 -12.48 -3.06
CA SER A 250 -10.40 -12.34 -4.27
C SER A 250 -10.86 -11.27 -5.27
N ASP A 251 -11.79 -10.41 -4.86
CA ASP A 251 -12.39 -9.38 -5.70
C ASP A 251 -12.10 -7.98 -5.16
N TYR A 252 -12.44 -6.95 -5.92
CA TYR A 252 -12.22 -5.54 -5.56
C TYR A 252 -13.18 -5.00 -4.49
N GLY A 253 -13.93 -5.86 -3.86
CA GLY A 253 -14.76 -5.58 -2.70
C GLY A 253 -15.88 -4.57 -2.93
N THR A 254 -17.12 -5.04 -2.89
CA THR A 254 -18.26 -4.13 -2.72
C THR A 254 -18.31 -3.64 -1.26
N ARG A 255 -19.11 -2.60 -0.99
CA ARG A 255 -19.34 -2.14 0.39
C ARG A 255 -19.85 -3.27 1.28
N GLU A 256 -20.77 -4.07 0.76
CA GLU A 256 -21.37 -5.21 1.46
C GLU A 256 -20.33 -6.26 1.82
N MET A 257 -19.43 -6.61 0.90
CA MET A 257 -18.30 -7.53 1.16
C MET A 257 -17.40 -7.01 2.26
N VAL A 258 -17.04 -5.72 2.22
CA VAL A 258 -16.17 -5.13 3.25
C VAL A 258 -16.88 -5.07 4.60
N PHE A 259 -18.13 -4.65 4.66
CA PHE A 259 -18.87 -4.59 5.92
C PHE A 259 -19.17 -5.98 6.49
N SER A 260 -19.30 -7.03 5.66
CA SER A 260 -19.43 -8.41 6.16
C SER A 260 -18.20 -8.90 6.95
N ILE A 261 -17.05 -8.23 6.79
CA ILE A 261 -15.85 -8.53 7.57
C ILE A 261 -15.97 -7.98 9.00
N ALA A 262 -16.78 -6.96 9.24
CA ALA A 262 -16.92 -6.36 10.58
C ALA A 262 -17.30 -7.38 11.66
N ASP A 263 -18.15 -8.35 11.31
CA ASP A 263 -18.63 -9.39 12.22
C ASP A 263 -17.66 -10.58 12.39
N GLN A 264 -16.54 -10.59 11.65
CA GLN A 264 -15.52 -11.63 11.80
C GLN A 264 -14.73 -11.41 13.10
N PRO A 265 -14.24 -12.50 13.73
CA PRO A 265 -13.43 -12.37 14.95
C PRO A 265 -12.12 -11.63 14.67
N ASP A 266 -11.70 -10.87 15.66
CA ASP A 266 -10.40 -10.21 15.66
C ASP A 266 -9.27 -11.23 15.86
N SER A 267 -8.08 -10.90 15.35
CA SER A 267 -6.87 -11.67 15.62
C SER A 267 -6.59 -11.75 17.11
N THR A 268 -6.56 -12.97 17.65
CA THR A 268 -6.21 -13.20 19.06
C THR A 268 -4.78 -12.76 19.37
N VAL A 269 -3.86 -12.96 18.43
CA VAL A 269 -2.47 -12.49 18.50
C VAL A 269 -2.43 -10.97 18.47
N GLY A 270 -3.20 -10.33 17.59
CA GLY A 270 -3.34 -8.88 17.53
C GLY A 270 -3.84 -8.29 18.84
N LEU A 271 -4.94 -8.85 19.40
CA LEU A 271 -5.51 -8.41 20.68
C LEU A 271 -4.52 -8.52 21.86
N GLN A 272 -3.67 -9.54 21.87
CA GLN A 272 -2.63 -9.70 22.90
C GLN A 272 -1.55 -8.61 22.78
N ARG A 273 -1.13 -8.28 21.56
CA ARG A 273 -0.07 -7.29 21.30
C ARG A 273 -0.52 -5.85 21.56
N ILE A 274 -1.76 -5.51 21.23
CA ILE A 274 -2.30 -4.14 21.34
C ILE A 274 -2.11 -3.56 22.74
N LYS A 275 -2.37 -4.31 23.79
CA LYS A 275 -2.24 -3.84 25.18
C LYS A 275 -0.82 -3.32 25.50
N THR A 276 0.20 -3.92 24.92
CA THR A 276 1.58 -3.48 25.09
C THR A 276 1.92 -2.31 24.17
N LEU A 277 1.50 -2.37 22.92
CA LEU A 277 1.73 -1.33 21.92
C LEU A 277 1.11 0.01 22.34
N GLU A 278 -0.13 0.02 22.83
CA GLU A 278 -0.83 1.23 23.30
C GLU A 278 -0.13 1.87 24.50
N LYS A 279 0.49 1.09 25.39
CA LYS A 279 1.30 1.63 26.50
C LYS A 279 2.54 2.37 26.02
N GLY A 280 3.06 2.02 24.84
CA GLY A 280 4.17 2.68 24.18
C GLY A 280 3.75 3.82 23.24
N GLY A 281 2.49 4.26 23.30
CA GLY A 281 2.00 5.36 22.47
C GLY A 281 1.66 4.97 21.01
N VAL A 282 1.66 3.68 20.70
CA VAL A 282 1.26 3.17 19.36
C VAL A 282 -0.26 3.07 19.31
N ILE A 283 -0.89 3.66 18.31
CA ILE A 283 -2.30 3.39 18.00
C ILE A 283 -2.35 2.08 17.21
N ALA A 284 -3.00 1.07 17.74
CA ALA A 284 -3.05 -0.25 17.14
C ALA A 284 -4.47 -0.79 17.03
N VAL A 285 -4.75 -1.51 15.97
CA VAL A 285 -6.06 -2.14 15.69
C VAL A 285 -5.84 -3.59 15.28
N PRO A 286 -6.56 -4.57 15.87
CA PRO A 286 -6.44 -5.95 15.48
C PRO A 286 -6.98 -6.12 14.06
N THR A 287 -6.39 -7.02 13.30
CA THR A 287 -6.93 -7.40 11.99
C THR A 287 -8.03 -8.44 12.16
N LYS A 288 -8.69 -8.75 11.07
CA LYS A 288 -9.65 -9.86 10.95
C LYS A 288 -9.06 -10.90 9.99
N PRO A 289 -8.22 -11.83 10.52
CA PRO A 289 -7.44 -12.73 9.69
C PRO A 289 -8.34 -13.71 8.93
N VAL A 290 -7.94 -14.01 7.71
CA VAL A 290 -8.56 -15.03 6.86
C VAL A 290 -7.66 -16.26 6.86
N GLU A 291 -8.12 -17.38 7.41
CA GLU A 291 -7.31 -18.61 7.53
C GLU A 291 -6.97 -19.23 6.18
N HIS A 292 -7.93 -19.20 5.26
CA HIS A 292 -7.80 -19.73 3.90
C HIS A 292 -8.05 -18.62 2.89
N PRO A 293 -7.05 -17.75 2.63
CA PRO A 293 -7.25 -16.64 1.73
C PRO A 293 -7.42 -17.12 0.28
N ALA A 294 -8.45 -16.62 -0.37
CA ALA A 294 -8.65 -16.80 -1.81
C ALA A 294 -7.65 -15.98 -2.64
N CYS A 295 -7.08 -14.91 -2.04
CA CYS A 295 -6.11 -14.05 -2.67
C CYS A 295 -5.07 -13.57 -1.65
N THR A 296 -3.80 -13.55 -2.06
CA THR A 296 -2.67 -13.03 -1.25
C THR A 296 -1.97 -11.85 -1.91
N ILE A 297 -2.49 -11.37 -3.05
CA ILE A 297 -1.92 -10.23 -3.78
C ILE A 297 -2.75 -8.96 -3.57
N GLY A 298 -2.06 -7.81 -3.50
CA GLY A 298 -2.70 -6.50 -3.38
C GLY A 298 -3.39 -6.29 -2.02
N LEU A 299 -2.98 -7.01 -0.97
CA LEU A 299 -3.53 -6.84 0.38
C LEU A 299 -3.06 -5.52 0.99
N GLY A 300 -1.78 -5.15 0.82
CA GLY A 300 -1.23 -3.85 1.21
C GLY A 300 -1.93 -2.70 0.49
N ASP A 301 -2.05 -2.78 -0.86
CA ASP A 301 -2.77 -1.78 -1.64
C ASP A 301 -4.23 -1.63 -1.20
N SER A 302 -4.88 -2.75 -0.86
CA SER A 302 -6.26 -2.77 -0.35
C SER A 302 -6.37 -2.13 1.02
N PHE A 303 -5.40 -2.39 1.92
CA PHE A 303 -5.29 -1.74 3.22
C PHE A 303 -5.14 -0.22 3.05
N THR A 304 -4.18 0.21 2.22
CA THR A 304 -3.93 1.62 1.95
C THR A 304 -5.14 2.33 1.36
N ALA A 305 -5.86 1.68 0.44
CA ALA A 305 -7.11 2.22 -0.11
C ALA A 305 -8.21 2.38 0.96
N GLY A 306 -8.32 1.42 1.87
CA GLY A 306 -9.24 1.48 3.01
C GLY A 306 -8.85 2.60 3.99
N PHE A 307 -7.58 2.68 4.37
CA PHE A 307 -7.04 3.72 5.25
C PHE A 307 -7.32 5.12 4.67
N LEU A 308 -6.93 5.36 3.43
CA LEU A 308 -7.10 6.65 2.75
C LEU A 308 -8.57 7.02 2.49
N SER A 309 -9.50 6.10 2.60
CA SER A 309 -10.94 6.41 2.47
C SER A 309 -11.53 7.07 3.72
N CYS A 310 -10.79 7.08 4.83
CA CYS A 310 -11.22 7.62 6.14
C CYS A 310 -10.43 8.85 6.59
N VAL A 311 -9.44 9.31 5.82
CA VAL A 311 -8.55 10.41 6.22
C VAL A 311 -8.51 11.57 5.23
#